data_ac5245c797ec6435552318a44ade826a
#
_entry.id   ac5245c797ec6435552318a44ade826a
#
_cell.length_a   1.000
_cell.length_b   1.000
_cell.length_c   1.000
_cell.angle_alpha   90.00
_cell.angle_beta   90.00
_cell.angle_gamma   90.00
#
_symmetry.space_group_name_H-M   'P 1'
#
loop_
_entity.id
_entity.type
_entity.pdbx_description
1 polymer ?
#
loop_
_entity_poly.entity_id
_entity_poly.type
_entity_poly.pdbx_seq_one_letter_code
_entity_poly.pdbx_strand_id
1 'polypeptide(L)'
;MMDTTRISRETGPALRVAALVEPVLDSMGFRLVRVKLSGTTLQIMAERPDGTFSIDDCEKFSRAISPMLDVADIVSTRYQLEISSPGIDRPLVRSEDFERWAGHEAKIEMAVPVAGRKRFKGNLEGVTDGEVRLFIENPEGGKEPLLIGVPFADIGDAKLTLTDELIEAARAKLPAKASGDGSLSAHQLGDGSEWTEETTEISENGRLENG
;
A
#
# COMPACT_ATOMS: atom_id res chain seq x y z
N MET A 1 7.77 -24.62 -10.68
CA MET A 1 7.41 -24.28 -9.28
C MET A 1 7.32 -22.77 -9.25
N MET A 2 6.13 -22.19 -9.06
CA MET A 2 5.98 -20.74 -9.00
C MET A 2 6.69 -20.23 -7.75
N ASP A 3 7.53 -19.21 -7.92
CA ASP A 3 8.19 -18.56 -6.80
C ASP A 3 7.14 -17.74 -6.04
N THR A 4 6.76 -18.19 -4.85
CA THR A 4 5.79 -17.51 -3.99
C THR A 4 6.43 -16.38 -3.18
N THR A 5 7.74 -16.17 -3.35
CA THR A 5 8.47 -15.13 -2.64
C THR A 5 7.97 -13.75 -3.05
N ARG A 6 7.66 -12.92 -2.05
CA ARG A 6 7.24 -11.54 -2.29
C ARG A 6 8.46 -10.67 -2.62
N ILE A 7 8.37 -9.87 -3.68
CA ILE A 7 9.31 -8.77 -3.94
C ILE A 7 9.23 -7.79 -2.75
N SER A 8 10.31 -7.73 -1.96
CA SER A 8 10.40 -6.84 -0.81
C SER A 8 11.25 -5.63 -1.16
N ARG A 9 10.68 -4.44 -1.00
CA ARG A 9 11.39 -3.16 -1.13
C ARG A 9 11.62 -2.48 0.22
N GLU A 10 11.16 -3.09 1.27
CA GLU A 10 11.27 -2.60 2.63
C GLU A 10 12.73 -2.59 3.07
N THR A 11 13.11 -1.54 3.80
CA THR A 11 14.42 -1.39 4.43
C THR A 11 14.29 -0.90 5.86
N GLY A 12 15.31 -1.09 6.66
CA GLY A 12 15.36 -0.59 8.04
C GLY A 12 14.16 -1.04 8.89
N PRO A 13 13.46 -0.11 9.58
CA PRO A 13 12.30 -0.44 10.42
C PRO A 13 11.16 -1.09 9.64
N ALA A 14 10.87 -0.66 8.42
CA ALA A 14 9.80 -1.22 7.61
C ALA A 14 10.03 -2.70 7.29
N LEU A 15 11.28 -3.12 7.04
CA LEU A 15 11.62 -4.53 6.82
C LEU A 15 11.37 -5.37 8.08
N ARG A 16 11.75 -4.85 9.26
CA ARG A 16 11.51 -5.55 10.52
C ARG A 16 10.02 -5.67 10.84
N VAL A 17 9.25 -4.61 10.56
CA VAL A 17 7.78 -4.66 10.68
C VAL A 17 7.20 -5.68 9.71
N ALA A 18 7.63 -5.71 8.45
CA ALA A 18 7.17 -6.70 7.47
C ALA A 18 7.42 -8.13 7.97
N ALA A 19 8.62 -8.43 8.43
CA ALA A 19 8.97 -9.75 8.99
C ALA A 19 8.13 -10.14 10.21
N LEU A 20 7.72 -9.16 11.03
CA LEU A 20 6.87 -9.40 12.20
C LEU A 20 5.42 -9.68 11.81
N VAL A 21 4.87 -8.91 10.85
CA VAL A 21 3.43 -8.94 10.55
C VAL A 21 3.04 -9.98 9.49
N GLU A 22 3.97 -10.35 8.59
CA GLU A 22 3.69 -11.27 7.49
C GLU A 22 3.19 -12.65 7.97
N PRO A 23 3.80 -13.30 8.99
CA PRO A 23 3.28 -14.56 9.51
C PRO A 23 1.89 -14.46 10.14
N VAL A 24 1.58 -13.31 10.74
CA VAL A 24 0.26 -13.05 11.34
C VAL A 24 -0.79 -12.91 10.25
N LEU A 25 -0.50 -12.14 9.20
CA LEU A 25 -1.36 -12.01 8.04
C LEU A 25 -1.67 -13.35 7.41
N ASP A 26 -0.64 -14.17 7.16
CA ASP A 26 -0.78 -15.51 6.58
C ASP A 26 -1.69 -16.40 7.44
N SER A 27 -1.53 -16.37 8.77
CA SER A 27 -2.38 -17.13 9.71
C SER A 27 -3.85 -16.68 9.69
N MET A 28 -4.11 -15.43 9.33
CA MET A 28 -5.44 -14.85 9.20
C MET A 28 -6.04 -15.02 7.79
N GLY A 29 -5.30 -15.63 6.85
CA GLY A 29 -5.71 -15.81 5.46
C GLY A 29 -5.56 -14.55 4.61
N PHE A 30 -4.71 -13.62 5.02
CA PHE A 30 -4.32 -12.44 4.25
C PHE A 30 -2.90 -12.58 3.69
N ARG A 31 -2.55 -11.72 2.76
CA ARG A 31 -1.22 -11.62 2.18
C ARG A 31 -0.68 -10.20 2.37
N LEU A 32 0.54 -10.08 2.85
CA LEU A 32 1.23 -8.80 2.90
C LEU A 32 1.57 -8.35 1.48
N VAL A 33 1.23 -7.12 1.14
CA VAL A 33 1.64 -6.49 -0.12
C VAL A 33 2.85 -5.61 0.11
N ARG A 34 2.78 -4.65 1.04
CA ARG A 34 3.88 -3.72 1.32
C ARG A 34 3.79 -3.12 2.72
N VAL A 35 4.95 -2.85 3.30
CA VAL A 35 5.10 -1.99 4.48
C VAL A 35 5.87 -0.74 4.07
N LYS A 36 5.38 0.43 4.46
CA LYS A 36 6.03 1.70 4.18
C LYS A 36 6.03 2.56 5.45
N LEU A 37 7.21 3.06 5.81
CA LEU A 37 7.36 4.08 6.85
C LEU A 37 7.70 5.41 6.15
N SER A 38 6.83 6.39 6.29
CA SER A 38 7.01 7.72 5.68
C SER A 38 6.72 8.79 6.71
N GLY A 39 7.75 9.50 7.16
CA GLY A 39 7.63 10.42 8.28
C GLY A 39 7.11 9.71 9.53
N THR A 40 5.95 10.11 10.00
CA THR A 40 5.26 9.52 11.16
C THR A 40 4.20 8.50 10.80
N THR A 41 4.04 8.12 9.52
CA THR A 41 3.03 7.14 9.09
C THR A 41 3.66 5.80 8.80
N LEU A 42 3.22 4.77 9.51
CA LEU A 42 3.50 3.37 9.22
C LEU A 42 2.31 2.78 8.47
N GLN A 43 2.45 2.64 7.15
CA GLN A 43 1.43 2.06 6.30
C GLN A 43 1.70 0.59 6.03
N ILE A 44 0.70 -0.25 6.22
CA ILE A 44 0.72 -1.67 5.90
C ILE A 44 -0.38 -1.96 4.89
N MET A 45 0.02 -2.41 3.72
CA MET A 45 -0.89 -2.82 2.66
C MET A 45 -1.04 -4.33 2.68
N ALA A 46 -2.28 -4.81 2.74
CA ALA A 46 -2.60 -6.23 2.74
C ALA A 46 -3.84 -6.51 1.89
N GLU A 47 -4.02 -7.78 1.53
CA GLU A 47 -5.17 -8.24 0.78
C GLU A 47 -5.44 -9.72 1.04
N ARG A 48 -6.62 -10.21 0.66
CA ARG A 48 -6.90 -11.63 0.54
C ARG A 48 -6.27 -12.22 -0.73
N PRO A 49 -6.12 -13.54 -0.85
CA PRO A 49 -5.62 -14.16 -2.08
C PRO A 49 -6.42 -13.80 -3.35
N ASP A 50 -7.70 -13.48 -3.20
CA ASP A 50 -8.57 -13.02 -4.31
C ASP A 50 -8.40 -11.52 -4.64
N GLY A 51 -7.58 -10.79 -3.88
CA GLY A 51 -7.30 -9.37 -4.06
C GLY A 51 -8.30 -8.45 -3.36
N THR A 52 -9.23 -8.98 -2.58
CA THR A 52 -10.17 -8.18 -1.78
C THR A 52 -9.57 -7.82 -0.41
N PHE A 53 -10.03 -6.72 0.17
CA PHE A 53 -9.71 -6.33 1.55
C PHE A 53 -10.76 -5.34 2.03
N SER A 54 -11.62 -5.77 2.94
CA SER A 54 -12.73 -4.98 3.46
C SER A 54 -12.32 -4.11 4.65
N ILE A 55 -13.20 -3.19 5.05
CA ILE A 55 -13.01 -2.38 6.27
C ILE A 55 -12.95 -3.28 7.51
N ASP A 56 -13.80 -4.31 7.57
CA ASP A 56 -13.77 -5.29 8.66
C ASP A 56 -12.44 -6.07 8.73
N ASP A 57 -11.84 -6.34 7.56
CA ASP A 57 -10.53 -6.97 7.49
C ASP A 57 -9.44 -6.04 8.01
N CYS A 58 -9.50 -4.74 7.66
CA CYS A 58 -8.59 -3.71 8.21
C CYS A 58 -8.67 -3.67 9.74
N GLU A 59 -9.89 -3.67 10.28
CA GLU A 59 -10.11 -3.63 11.73
C GLU A 59 -9.57 -4.87 12.43
N LYS A 60 -9.88 -6.07 11.92
CA LYS A 60 -9.39 -7.34 12.48
C LYS A 60 -7.86 -7.38 12.48
N PHE A 61 -7.27 -6.99 11.35
CA PHE A 61 -5.81 -6.98 11.23
C PHE A 61 -5.17 -5.94 12.16
N SER A 62 -5.72 -4.72 12.21
CA SER A 62 -5.24 -3.66 13.11
C SER A 62 -5.22 -4.13 14.57
N ARG A 63 -6.29 -4.74 15.03
CA ARG A 63 -6.40 -5.28 16.40
C ARG A 63 -5.38 -6.39 16.69
N ALA A 64 -5.08 -7.21 15.69
CA ALA A 64 -4.13 -8.30 15.84
C ALA A 64 -2.67 -7.81 15.95
N ILE A 65 -2.28 -6.81 15.14
CA ILE A 65 -0.88 -6.41 15.05
C ILE A 65 -0.49 -5.26 16.00
N SER A 66 -1.43 -4.38 16.39
CA SER A 66 -1.10 -3.21 17.22
C SER A 66 -0.37 -3.60 18.50
N PRO A 67 -0.84 -4.58 19.31
CA PRO A 67 -0.12 -4.99 20.53
C PRO A 67 1.27 -5.56 20.24
N MET A 68 1.44 -6.23 19.10
CA MET A 68 2.73 -6.81 18.69
C MET A 68 3.73 -5.73 18.32
N LEU A 69 3.27 -4.72 17.61
CA LEU A 69 4.10 -3.56 17.22
C LEU A 69 4.53 -2.75 18.44
N ASP A 70 3.63 -2.58 19.42
CA ASP A 70 3.91 -1.89 20.68
C ASP A 70 4.97 -2.61 21.51
N VAL A 71 4.87 -3.96 21.60
CA VAL A 71 5.85 -4.77 22.33
C VAL A 71 7.19 -4.83 21.61
N ALA A 72 7.19 -4.91 20.29
CA ALA A 72 8.41 -5.04 19.48
C ALA A 72 9.23 -3.75 19.41
N ASP A 73 8.62 -2.58 19.67
CA ASP A 73 9.24 -1.25 19.67
C ASP A 73 10.20 -1.00 18.48
N ILE A 74 9.78 -1.46 17.29
CA ILE A 74 10.61 -1.42 16.07
C ILE A 74 10.79 0.01 15.57
N VAL A 75 9.74 0.85 15.74
CA VAL A 75 9.70 2.24 15.32
C VAL A 75 9.82 3.11 16.57
N SER A 76 11.00 3.65 16.83
CA SER A 76 11.34 4.40 18.04
C SER A 76 10.65 5.76 18.21
N THR A 77 9.99 6.25 17.16
CA THR A 77 9.22 7.51 17.19
C THR A 77 7.73 7.21 17.21
N ARG A 78 6.93 8.14 17.73
CA ARG A 78 5.48 8.05 17.60
C ARG A 78 5.09 7.98 16.13
N TYR A 79 4.21 7.04 15.78
CA TYR A 79 3.71 6.87 14.43
C TYR A 79 2.19 6.64 14.43
N GLN A 80 1.58 6.96 13.29
CA GLN A 80 0.20 6.61 12.99
C GLN A 80 0.21 5.32 12.16
N LEU A 81 -0.50 4.30 12.64
CA LEU A 81 -0.67 3.05 11.90
C LEU A 81 -1.80 3.20 10.90
N GLU A 82 -1.49 2.98 9.61
CA GLU A 82 -2.46 2.93 8.53
C GLU A 82 -2.49 1.52 7.93
N ILE A 83 -3.67 0.92 7.91
CA ILE A 83 -3.92 -0.37 7.24
C ILE A 83 -4.82 -0.13 6.06
N SER A 84 -4.41 -0.59 4.89
CA SER A 84 -5.14 -0.34 3.65
C SER A 84 -5.01 -1.50 2.66
N SER A 85 -5.93 -1.54 1.70
CA SER A 85 -5.74 -2.32 0.47
C SER A 85 -4.71 -1.63 -0.44
N PRO A 86 -4.11 -2.37 -1.40
CA PRO A 86 -3.08 -1.80 -2.28
C PRO A 86 -3.59 -0.78 -3.31
N GLY A 87 -4.90 -0.55 -3.43
CA GLY A 87 -5.46 0.38 -4.40
C GLY A 87 -5.49 -0.15 -5.84
N ILE A 88 -5.83 0.72 -6.81
CA ILE A 88 -5.95 0.36 -8.23
C ILE A 88 -4.57 0.31 -8.90
N ASP A 89 -3.72 1.30 -8.65
CA ASP A 89 -2.33 1.37 -9.16
C ASP A 89 -1.35 0.59 -8.26
N ARG A 90 -1.79 -0.59 -7.86
CA ARG A 90 -1.19 -1.44 -6.85
C ARG A 90 0.24 -1.87 -7.15
N PRO A 91 1.07 -2.10 -6.12
CA PRO A 91 2.31 -2.84 -6.27
C PRO A 91 2.05 -4.27 -6.77
N LEU A 92 2.91 -4.75 -7.65
CA LEU A 92 2.98 -6.15 -8.08
C LEU A 92 4.16 -6.79 -7.36
N VAL A 93 3.87 -7.69 -6.44
CA VAL A 93 4.88 -8.19 -5.51
C VAL A 93 5.11 -9.70 -5.59
N ARG A 94 4.26 -10.43 -6.32
CA ARG A 94 4.37 -11.87 -6.55
C ARG A 94 4.24 -12.20 -8.03
N SER A 95 4.78 -13.31 -8.46
CA SER A 95 4.65 -13.77 -9.86
C SER A 95 3.19 -13.88 -10.31
N GLU A 96 2.32 -14.35 -9.41
CA GLU A 96 0.87 -14.43 -9.63
C GLU A 96 0.22 -13.07 -9.91
N ASP A 97 0.78 -11.97 -9.39
CA ASP A 97 0.24 -10.62 -9.65
C ASP A 97 0.44 -10.24 -11.10
N PHE A 98 1.60 -10.56 -11.69
CA PHE A 98 1.89 -10.26 -13.10
C PHE A 98 1.02 -11.08 -14.06
N GLU A 99 0.66 -12.30 -13.69
CA GLU A 99 -0.30 -13.11 -14.46
C GLU A 99 -1.72 -12.57 -14.33
N ARG A 100 -2.15 -12.25 -13.10
CA ARG A 100 -3.49 -11.70 -12.81
C ARG A 100 -3.77 -10.41 -13.56
N TRP A 101 -2.74 -9.58 -13.74
CA TRP A 101 -2.82 -8.27 -14.35
C TRP A 101 -2.25 -8.23 -15.77
N ALA A 102 -2.15 -9.38 -16.44
CA ALA A 102 -1.81 -9.45 -17.86
C ALA A 102 -2.78 -8.60 -18.69
N GLY A 103 -2.27 -7.92 -19.70
CA GLY A 103 -3.00 -6.96 -20.53
C GLY A 103 -3.01 -5.52 -20.01
N HIS A 104 -2.57 -5.27 -18.77
CA HIS A 104 -2.48 -3.92 -18.20
C HIS A 104 -1.06 -3.37 -18.23
N GLU A 105 -0.95 -2.05 -18.31
CA GLU A 105 0.33 -1.37 -18.30
C GLU A 105 0.96 -1.38 -16.90
N ALA A 106 2.24 -1.75 -16.82
CA ALA A 106 3.01 -1.73 -15.58
C ALA A 106 4.34 -0.98 -15.74
N LYS A 107 4.84 -0.50 -14.61
CA LYS A 107 6.21 0.03 -14.45
C LYS A 107 6.99 -0.94 -13.59
N ILE A 108 8.15 -1.37 -14.09
CA ILE A 108 9.05 -2.30 -13.41
C ILE A 108 10.39 -1.61 -13.21
N GLU A 109 10.91 -1.66 -11.99
CA GLU A 109 12.26 -1.21 -11.65
C GLU A 109 13.09 -2.42 -11.22
N MET A 110 14.19 -2.65 -11.93
CA MET A 110 15.09 -3.77 -11.69
C MET A 110 16.07 -3.46 -10.55
N ALA A 111 16.26 -4.41 -9.64
CA ALA A 111 17.35 -4.38 -8.67
C ALA A 111 18.70 -4.54 -9.38
N VAL A 112 18.76 -5.48 -10.33
CA VAL A 112 19.90 -5.69 -11.22
C VAL A 112 19.55 -5.22 -12.61
N PRO A 113 20.35 -4.33 -13.26
CA PRO A 113 20.04 -3.85 -14.60
C PRO A 113 20.03 -4.98 -15.64
N VAL A 114 19.04 -4.99 -16.52
CA VAL A 114 18.97 -5.89 -17.67
C VAL A 114 19.38 -5.11 -18.92
N ALA A 115 20.39 -5.57 -19.62
CA ALA A 115 20.99 -4.89 -20.79
C ALA A 115 21.28 -3.40 -20.53
N GLY A 116 21.74 -3.06 -19.32
CA GLY A 116 22.04 -1.68 -18.91
C GLY A 116 20.82 -0.82 -18.52
N ARG A 117 19.60 -1.35 -18.64
CA ARG A 117 18.35 -0.66 -18.26
C ARG A 117 17.86 -1.11 -16.90
N LYS A 118 17.46 -0.15 -16.06
CA LYS A 118 16.85 -0.41 -14.75
C LYS A 118 15.32 -0.27 -14.75
N ARG A 119 14.75 0.44 -15.72
CA ARG A 119 13.32 0.76 -15.72
C ARG A 119 12.68 0.36 -17.03
N PHE A 120 11.58 -0.35 -16.90
CA PHE A 120 10.75 -0.79 -18.02
C PHE A 120 9.32 -0.32 -17.78
N LYS A 121 8.64 0.05 -18.84
CA LYS A 121 7.22 0.41 -18.86
C LYS A 121 6.61 -0.28 -20.07
N GLY A 122 5.51 -0.98 -19.88
CA GLY A 122 4.83 -1.68 -20.97
C GLY A 122 3.65 -2.48 -20.50
N ASN A 123 2.96 -3.11 -21.44
CA ASN A 123 1.82 -3.97 -21.17
C ASN A 123 2.29 -5.37 -20.78
N LEU A 124 1.82 -5.85 -19.65
CA LEU A 124 2.13 -7.19 -19.16
C LEU A 124 1.54 -8.26 -20.08
N GLU A 125 2.33 -9.28 -20.41
CA GLU A 125 1.85 -10.50 -21.06
C GLU A 125 1.61 -11.61 -20.03
N GLY A 126 2.39 -11.65 -18.98
CA GLY A 126 2.34 -12.66 -17.92
C GLY A 126 3.72 -13.09 -17.45
N VAL A 127 3.82 -14.31 -16.94
CA VAL A 127 5.09 -14.89 -16.46
C VAL A 127 5.34 -16.22 -17.19
N THR A 128 6.54 -16.39 -17.72
CA THR A 128 6.98 -17.63 -18.38
C THR A 128 8.41 -17.95 -17.95
N ASP A 129 8.65 -19.16 -17.51
CA ASP A 129 9.98 -19.65 -17.12
C ASP A 129 10.73 -18.76 -16.09
N GLY A 130 9.97 -18.15 -15.18
CA GLY A 130 10.52 -17.24 -14.15
C GLY A 130 10.82 -15.83 -14.65
N GLU A 131 10.43 -15.50 -15.86
CA GLU A 131 10.53 -14.15 -16.43
C GLU A 131 9.17 -13.50 -16.53
N VAL A 132 9.09 -12.23 -16.11
CA VAL A 132 7.97 -11.36 -16.39
C VAL A 132 8.09 -10.85 -17.81
N ARG A 133 7.09 -11.12 -18.63
CA ARG A 133 7.04 -10.73 -20.04
C ARG A 133 6.16 -9.49 -20.21
N LEU A 134 6.66 -8.53 -20.98
CA LEU A 134 5.95 -7.30 -21.26
C LEU A 134 6.23 -6.76 -22.67
N PHE A 135 5.21 -6.17 -23.26
CA PHE A 135 5.33 -5.43 -24.51
C PHE A 135 5.76 -3.99 -24.20
N ILE A 136 6.94 -3.60 -24.60
CA ILE A 136 7.46 -2.24 -24.46
C ILE A 136 7.44 -1.49 -25.77
N GLU A 137 7.43 -0.17 -25.71
CA GLU A 137 7.69 0.67 -26.88
C GLU A 137 9.08 0.34 -27.45
N ASN A 138 9.16 0.19 -28.78
CA ASN A 138 10.39 -0.17 -29.43
C ASN A 138 11.43 0.97 -29.29
N PRO A 139 12.56 0.76 -28.58
CA PRO A 139 13.55 1.80 -28.36
C PRO A 139 14.26 2.30 -29.63
N GLU A 140 14.19 1.52 -30.72
CA GLU A 140 14.75 1.88 -32.02
C GLU A 140 13.76 2.68 -32.90
N GLY A 141 12.59 3.06 -32.33
CA GLY A 141 11.58 3.85 -33.04
C GLY A 141 10.71 3.02 -34.00
N GLY A 142 10.74 1.69 -33.93
CA GLY A 142 9.84 0.82 -34.67
C GLY A 142 8.38 1.02 -34.25
N LYS A 143 7.44 0.83 -35.20
CA LYS A 143 5.99 0.98 -34.94
C LYS A 143 5.40 -0.14 -34.11
N GLU A 144 6.04 -1.31 -34.11
CA GLU A 144 5.54 -2.48 -33.38
C GLU A 144 6.19 -2.56 -32.00
N PRO A 145 5.39 -2.87 -30.95
CA PRO A 145 5.94 -3.06 -29.61
C PRO A 145 6.87 -4.27 -29.58
N LEU A 146 7.90 -4.19 -28.79
CA LEU A 146 8.88 -5.25 -28.58
C LEU A 146 8.50 -6.07 -27.35
N LEU A 147 8.38 -7.39 -27.50
CA LEU A 147 8.21 -8.28 -26.37
C LEU A 147 9.57 -8.55 -25.70
N ILE A 148 9.66 -8.28 -24.41
CA ILE A 148 10.86 -8.55 -23.60
C ILE A 148 10.50 -9.41 -22.40
N GLY A 149 11.49 -10.21 -21.92
CA GLY A 149 11.44 -10.88 -20.63
C GLY A 149 12.40 -10.24 -19.65
N VAL A 150 11.98 -10.07 -18.40
CA VAL A 150 12.84 -9.64 -17.30
C VAL A 150 12.77 -10.69 -16.18
N PRO A 151 13.91 -11.16 -15.62
CA PRO A 151 13.90 -12.15 -14.56
C PRO A 151 13.14 -11.64 -13.34
N PHE A 152 12.16 -12.40 -12.85
CA PHE A 152 11.36 -12.03 -11.68
C PHE A 152 12.25 -11.79 -10.43
N ALA A 153 13.27 -12.61 -10.24
CA ALA A 153 14.19 -12.52 -9.11
C ALA A 153 14.99 -11.20 -9.07
N ASP A 154 15.18 -10.55 -10.23
CA ASP A 154 15.94 -9.31 -10.36
C ASP A 154 15.05 -8.06 -10.30
N ILE A 155 13.74 -8.22 -10.11
CA ILE A 155 12.82 -7.10 -9.96
C ILE A 155 12.93 -6.52 -8.55
N GLY A 156 13.25 -5.24 -8.46
CA GLY A 156 13.29 -4.51 -7.19
C GLY A 156 11.97 -3.86 -6.82
N ASP A 157 11.19 -3.40 -7.80
CA ASP A 157 9.87 -2.83 -7.61
C ASP A 157 9.03 -2.97 -8.88
N ALA A 158 7.74 -3.16 -8.72
CA ALA A 158 6.80 -3.14 -9.83
C ALA A 158 5.44 -2.61 -9.37
N LYS A 159 4.74 -1.89 -10.26
CA LYS A 159 3.39 -1.42 -10.01
C LYS A 159 2.61 -1.22 -11.30
N LEU A 160 1.29 -1.34 -11.22
CA LEU A 160 0.42 -0.96 -12.32
C LEU A 160 0.48 0.53 -12.60
N THR A 161 0.31 0.91 -13.85
CA THR A 161 0.08 2.30 -14.25
C THR A 161 -1.42 2.57 -14.27
N LEU A 162 -1.84 3.69 -13.68
CA LEU A 162 -3.24 4.08 -13.70
C LEU A 162 -3.60 4.52 -15.13
N THR A 163 -4.36 3.67 -15.83
CA THR A 163 -4.93 3.93 -17.17
C THR A 163 -6.45 3.92 -17.09
N ASP A 164 -7.11 4.52 -18.07
CA ASP A 164 -8.59 4.52 -18.14
C ASP A 164 -9.14 3.10 -18.19
N GLU A 165 -8.49 2.20 -18.94
CA GLU A 165 -8.84 0.78 -19.03
C GLU A 165 -8.72 0.08 -17.66
N LEU A 166 -7.68 0.38 -16.89
CA LEU A 166 -7.51 -0.18 -15.55
C LEU A 166 -8.60 0.32 -14.59
N ILE A 167 -8.97 1.60 -14.68
CA ILE A 167 -10.05 2.19 -13.89
C ILE A 167 -11.38 1.52 -14.22
N GLU A 168 -11.68 1.32 -15.51
CA GLU A 168 -12.90 0.66 -15.95
C GLU A 168 -12.95 -0.81 -15.53
N ALA A 169 -11.84 -1.53 -15.68
CA ALA A 169 -11.72 -2.91 -15.22
C ALA A 169 -11.92 -3.04 -13.69
N ALA A 170 -11.40 -2.08 -12.92
CA ALA A 170 -11.61 -2.04 -11.48
C ALA A 170 -13.08 -1.74 -11.10
N ARG A 171 -13.73 -0.82 -11.83
CA ARG A 171 -15.17 -0.52 -11.63
C ARG A 171 -16.06 -1.73 -11.93
N ALA A 172 -15.75 -2.48 -12.98
CA ALA A 172 -16.51 -3.68 -13.36
C ALA A 172 -16.41 -4.81 -12.32
N LYS A 173 -15.33 -4.83 -11.52
CA LYS A 173 -15.12 -5.80 -10.42
C LYS A 173 -15.79 -5.41 -9.11
N LEU A 174 -16.21 -4.15 -8.96
CA LEU A 174 -16.96 -3.72 -7.78
C LEU A 174 -18.36 -4.34 -7.82
N PRO A 175 -18.81 -5.01 -6.74
CA PRO A 175 -20.17 -5.53 -6.69
C PRO A 175 -21.18 -4.39 -6.81
N ALA A 176 -22.24 -4.58 -7.61
CA ALA A 176 -23.27 -3.59 -7.97
C ALA A 176 -24.12 -3.06 -6.79
N LYS A 177 -23.62 -3.06 -5.57
CA LYS A 177 -24.29 -2.65 -4.33
C LYS A 177 -23.81 -1.31 -3.73
N ALA A 178 -23.09 -0.50 -4.48
CA ALA A 178 -22.70 0.85 -4.05
C ALA A 178 -23.36 1.99 -4.85
N SER A 179 -24.42 1.72 -5.61
CA SER A 179 -25.29 2.76 -6.17
C SER A 179 -26.51 3.00 -5.28
N GLY A 180 -26.27 3.12 -3.96
CA GLY A 180 -27.15 3.79 -3.04
C GLY A 180 -26.75 5.26 -3.02
N ASP A 181 -27.59 6.10 -3.61
CA ASP A 181 -27.61 7.54 -3.45
C ASP A 181 -27.31 7.90 -1.97
N GLY A 182 -26.10 8.29 -1.74
CA GLY A 182 -25.56 8.79 -0.50
C GLY A 182 -24.70 9.97 -0.84
N SER A 183 -25.33 11.08 -1.26
CA SER A 183 -24.71 12.37 -1.10
C SER A 183 -24.38 12.51 0.38
N LEU A 184 -23.17 12.18 0.76
CA LEU A 184 -22.61 12.59 2.03
C LEU A 184 -22.45 14.11 1.96
N SER A 185 -23.55 14.78 2.30
CA SER A 185 -23.57 16.17 2.66
C SER A 185 -22.45 16.39 3.68
N ALA A 186 -21.56 17.33 3.37
CA ALA A 186 -20.43 17.77 4.21
C ALA A 186 -20.90 18.46 5.52
N HIS A 187 -21.97 18.00 6.13
CA HIS A 187 -22.62 18.63 7.28
C HIS A 187 -22.79 17.73 8.50
N GLN A 188 -22.03 16.61 8.58
CA GLN A 188 -22.02 15.77 9.77
C GLN A 188 -20.60 15.49 10.29
N LEU A 189 -19.75 16.50 10.22
CA LEU A 189 -18.68 16.63 11.19
C LEU A 189 -19.26 17.46 12.33
N GLY A 190 -19.71 16.76 13.36
CA GLY A 190 -20.20 17.35 14.58
C GLY A 190 -19.15 18.28 15.15
N ASP A 191 -19.49 19.53 15.21
CA ASP A 191 -18.93 20.55 16.07
C ASP A 191 -19.07 20.07 17.52
N GLY A 192 -17.99 19.51 18.04
CA GLY A 192 -17.85 19.04 19.40
C GLY A 192 -16.72 19.76 20.11
N SER A 193 -16.66 21.08 19.96
CA SER A 193 -15.75 21.93 20.75
C SER A 193 -16.56 22.80 21.70
N GLU A 194 -17.12 22.21 22.74
CA GLU A 194 -17.39 22.91 23.97
C GLU A 194 -16.19 22.67 24.92
N TRP A 195 -15.14 23.43 24.71
CA TRP A 195 -14.18 23.71 25.77
C TRP A 195 -14.64 24.95 26.49
N THR A 196 -15.33 24.79 27.61
CA THR A 196 -15.59 25.87 28.56
C THR A 196 -14.25 26.30 29.14
N GLU A 197 -13.77 27.46 28.71
CA GLU A 197 -12.73 28.21 29.41
C GLU A 197 -13.28 28.63 30.78
N GLU A 198 -12.88 27.94 31.80
CA GLU A 198 -13.02 28.36 33.19
C GLU A 198 -11.96 29.44 33.45
N THR A 199 -12.33 30.67 33.17
CA THR A 199 -11.59 31.88 33.56
C THR A 199 -11.63 32.00 35.06
N THR A 200 -10.53 31.58 35.71
CA THR A 200 -10.28 31.93 37.11
C THR A 200 -9.85 33.39 37.14
N GLU A 201 -10.78 34.27 37.46
CA GLU A 201 -10.48 35.64 37.86
C GLU A 201 -9.62 35.63 39.10
N ILE A 202 -8.35 35.98 38.95
CA ILE A 202 -7.51 36.36 40.08
C ILE A 202 -7.80 37.78 40.40
N SER A 203 -8.59 38.00 41.45
CA SER A 203 -8.87 39.27 42.05
C SER A 203 -7.56 39.85 42.65
N GLU A 204 -7.10 40.93 42.03
CA GLU A 204 -6.15 41.86 42.66
C GLU A 204 -6.89 42.63 43.77
N ASN A 205 -6.54 42.38 45.00
CA ASN A 205 -6.62 43.41 46.06
C ASN A 205 -5.91 42.94 47.34
N GLY A 206 -4.96 43.72 47.76
CA GLY A 206 -4.40 43.53 49.08
C GLY A 206 -3.01 44.11 49.29
N ARG A 207 -2.88 45.37 49.01
CA ARG A 207 -2.21 46.46 49.76
C ARG A 207 -1.29 46.06 50.87
N LEU A 208 -0.06 46.55 50.71
CA LEU A 208 0.98 46.82 51.69
C LEU A 208 0.47 47.32 53.06
N GLU A 209 1.10 46.83 54.16
CA GLU A 209 1.64 47.69 55.21
C GLU A 209 2.48 46.90 56.20
N ASN A 210 3.72 47.36 56.32
CA ASN A 210 4.60 47.55 57.48
C ASN A 210 4.76 46.48 58.57
N GLY A 211 6.06 46.16 58.76
CA GLY A 211 6.67 45.63 60.01
C GLY A 211 8.11 45.22 59.72
#